data_1f34be6f973f75a309799d58efb7a145
#
_entry.id   1f34be6f973f75a309799d58efb7a145
#
_cell.length_a   1.000
_cell.length_b   1.000
_cell.length_c   1.000
_cell.angle_alpha   90.00
_cell.angle_beta   90.00
_cell.angle_gamma   90.00
#
_symmetry.space_group_name_H-M   'P 1'
#
loop_
_entity.id
_entity.type
_entity.pdbx_description
1 polymer ?
#
loop_
_entity_poly.entity_id
_entity_poly.type
_entity_poly.pdbx_seq_one_letter_code
_entity_poly.pdbx_strand_id
1 'polypeptide(L)'
;MNPELKLLGISQKTYDFVKSCENSLGNIYEGIEANEAYTQARVLKAFQDNCIALRHFAPTSGYGYDDIGREALGAVFACALEAEDALVRPQISSGTQAIFTVLSGLLEPGDVMLSLTGKPYDTLEKAIGISGDEYCSLKRMGVIYRQVDLTADGHIDIDAAKAAITGSEKVIYFQRSRGYSWRNALTPEEMAPVFDMAKKLAPNAFVVVDNCYGEFTRPHEPAYYGADVMIGSLIKNIGSGIAPTGGYIAGSKKALERIEMRLTVPGMGREVGSYYGS
;
A
#
# COMPACT_ATOMS: atom_id res chain seq x y z
N MET A 1 0.22 46.82 1.55
CA MET A 1 0.00 45.61 2.38
C MET A 1 -1.35 45.06 2.02
N ASN A 2 -1.40 43.76 1.61
CA ASN A 2 -2.63 43.09 1.27
C ASN A 2 -3.60 43.11 2.47
N PRO A 3 -4.87 43.53 2.29
CA PRO A 3 -5.85 43.62 3.38
C PRO A 3 -6.01 42.35 4.19
N GLU A 4 -5.93 41.17 3.53
CA GLU A 4 -6.04 39.84 4.17
C GLU A 4 -4.86 39.60 5.14
N LEU A 5 -3.65 40.00 4.77
CA LEU A 5 -2.47 39.84 5.62
C LEU A 5 -2.62 40.67 6.91
N LYS A 6 -3.18 41.88 6.78
CA LYS A 6 -3.45 42.75 7.92
C LYS A 6 -4.50 42.14 8.85
N LEU A 7 -5.57 41.57 8.28
CA LEU A 7 -6.64 40.91 9.03
C LEU A 7 -6.10 39.70 9.84
N LEU A 8 -5.15 38.96 9.26
CA LEU A 8 -4.53 37.78 9.88
C LEU A 8 -3.32 38.12 10.75
N GLY A 9 -2.95 39.43 10.90
CA GLY A 9 -1.78 39.84 11.66
C GLY A 9 -0.43 39.41 11.04
N ILE A 10 -0.41 39.11 9.72
CA ILE A 10 0.80 38.72 9.02
C ILE A 10 1.54 39.92 8.49
N SER A 11 2.83 40.02 8.81
CA SER A 11 3.65 41.14 8.29
C SER A 11 3.95 40.97 6.80
N GLN A 12 4.09 42.09 6.08
CA GLN A 12 4.51 42.08 4.68
C GLN A 12 5.85 41.33 4.50
N LYS A 13 6.80 41.55 5.42
CA LYS A 13 8.11 40.87 5.41
C LYS A 13 7.97 39.31 5.45
N THR A 14 7.07 38.79 6.28
CA THR A 14 6.81 37.37 6.38
C THR A 14 6.21 36.85 5.08
N TYR A 15 5.24 37.57 4.53
CA TYR A 15 4.62 37.21 3.25
C TYR A 15 5.64 37.16 2.10
N ASP A 16 6.46 38.22 1.96
CA ASP A 16 7.46 38.31 0.89
C ASP A 16 8.51 37.20 1.03
N PHE A 17 8.90 36.86 2.26
CA PHE A 17 9.79 35.72 2.52
C PHE A 17 9.17 34.40 2.06
N VAL A 18 7.92 34.11 2.44
CA VAL A 18 7.22 32.91 2.01
C VAL A 18 7.10 32.84 0.48
N LYS A 19 6.71 33.99 -0.16
CA LYS A 19 6.63 34.07 -1.62
C LYS A 19 7.98 33.86 -2.31
N SER A 20 9.07 34.34 -1.73
CA SER A 20 10.40 34.08 -2.29
C SER A 20 10.77 32.58 -2.22
N CYS A 21 10.41 31.90 -1.12
CA CYS A 21 10.60 30.45 -0.99
C CYS A 21 9.74 29.69 -2.01
N GLU A 22 8.45 29.99 -2.11
CA GLU A 22 7.55 29.38 -3.10
C GLU A 22 8.08 29.53 -4.53
N ASN A 23 8.52 30.73 -4.90
CA ASN A 23 9.07 31.00 -6.24
C ASN A 23 10.36 30.18 -6.52
N SER A 24 11.14 29.83 -5.50
CA SER A 24 12.33 28.98 -5.67
C SER A 24 11.99 27.50 -5.89
N LEU A 25 10.74 27.09 -5.62
CA LEU A 25 10.26 25.71 -5.74
C LEU A 25 9.46 25.45 -7.03
N GLY A 26 9.40 26.40 -7.96
CA GLY A 26 8.57 26.30 -9.18
C GLY A 26 8.72 24.99 -9.92
N ASN A 27 9.94 24.58 -10.25
CA ASN A 27 10.21 23.32 -10.96
C ASN A 27 9.76 22.07 -10.18
N ILE A 28 9.78 22.14 -8.83
CA ILE A 28 9.31 21.03 -7.99
C ILE A 28 7.78 20.93 -8.06
N TYR A 29 7.09 22.07 -7.97
CA TYR A 29 5.64 22.13 -8.09
C TYR A 29 5.17 21.67 -9.47
N GLU A 30 5.81 22.13 -10.55
CA GLU A 30 5.50 21.67 -11.92
C GLU A 30 5.59 20.15 -12.04
N GLY A 31 6.61 19.52 -11.45
CA GLY A 31 6.75 18.06 -11.42
C GLY A 31 5.64 17.36 -10.63
N ILE A 32 5.23 17.92 -9.50
CA ILE A 32 4.12 17.40 -8.68
C ILE A 32 2.80 17.53 -9.43
N GLU A 33 2.52 18.69 -10.02
CA GLU A 33 1.29 18.97 -10.78
C GLU A 33 1.19 18.06 -12.01
N ALA A 34 2.30 17.82 -12.73
CA ALA A 34 2.32 16.91 -13.86
C ALA A 34 2.00 15.46 -13.43
N ASN A 35 2.55 15.00 -12.29
CA ASN A 35 2.25 13.69 -11.74
C ASN A 35 0.79 13.60 -11.25
N GLU A 36 0.28 14.65 -10.60
CA GLU A 36 -1.12 14.73 -10.18
C GLU A 36 -2.06 14.61 -11.37
N ALA A 37 -1.85 15.40 -12.43
CA ALA A 37 -2.66 15.35 -13.64
C ALA A 37 -2.69 13.95 -14.27
N TYR A 38 -1.55 13.28 -14.34
CA TYR A 38 -1.43 11.92 -14.86
C TYR A 38 -2.20 10.90 -14.01
N THR A 39 -1.97 10.92 -12.70
CA THR A 39 -2.60 9.96 -11.78
C THR A 39 -4.10 10.21 -11.64
N GLN A 40 -4.54 11.48 -11.66
CA GLN A 40 -5.96 11.84 -11.70
C GLN A 40 -6.63 11.31 -12.98
N ALA A 41 -5.98 11.46 -14.13
CA ALA A 41 -6.50 10.93 -15.39
C ALA A 41 -6.63 9.40 -15.35
N ARG A 42 -5.67 8.69 -14.74
CA ARG A 42 -5.71 7.24 -14.53
C ARG A 42 -6.88 6.82 -13.63
N VAL A 43 -7.11 7.53 -12.53
CA VAL A 43 -8.27 7.27 -11.65
C VAL A 43 -9.58 7.50 -12.41
N LEU A 44 -9.72 8.63 -13.13
CA LEU A 44 -10.91 8.91 -13.93
C LEU A 44 -11.14 7.83 -14.99
N LYS A 45 -10.08 7.38 -15.66
CA LYS A 45 -10.12 6.29 -16.62
C LYS A 45 -10.61 4.98 -15.98
N ALA A 46 -10.16 4.67 -14.75
CA ALA A 46 -10.62 3.50 -14.01
C ALA A 46 -12.12 3.54 -13.74
N PHE A 47 -12.68 4.70 -13.39
CA PHE A 47 -14.14 4.87 -13.25
C PHE A 47 -14.87 4.67 -14.58
N GLN A 48 -14.34 5.22 -15.69
CA GLN A 48 -14.94 5.09 -17.02
C GLN A 48 -14.94 3.63 -17.50
N ASP A 49 -13.79 2.95 -17.39
CA ASP A 49 -13.62 1.57 -17.86
C ASP A 49 -14.52 0.58 -17.09
N ASN A 50 -14.78 0.85 -15.83
CA ASN A 50 -15.70 0.06 -15.00
C ASN A 50 -17.14 0.56 -15.05
N CYS A 51 -17.47 1.52 -15.93
CA CYS A 51 -18.81 2.05 -16.15
C CYS A 51 -19.52 2.45 -14.85
N ILE A 52 -18.81 3.11 -13.93
CA ILE A 52 -19.35 3.48 -12.61
C ILE A 52 -20.54 4.41 -12.76
N ALA A 53 -21.64 4.08 -12.08
CA ALA A 53 -22.91 4.81 -12.11
C ALA A 53 -23.56 4.78 -10.72
N LEU A 54 -24.59 5.59 -10.53
CA LEU A 54 -25.30 5.74 -9.24
C LEU A 54 -25.75 4.40 -8.62
N ARG A 55 -26.09 3.39 -9.44
CA ARG A 55 -26.49 2.06 -8.95
C ARG A 55 -25.42 1.36 -8.10
N HIS A 56 -24.13 1.65 -8.31
CA HIS A 56 -23.04 1.04 -7.57
C HIS A 56 -22.90 1.60 -6.13
N PHE A 57 -23.60 2.67 -5.82
CA PHE A 57 -23.67 3.26 -4.47
C PHE A 57 -24.90 2.82 -3.67
N ALA A 58 -25.73 1.92 -4.25
CA ALA A 58 -26.89 1.39 -3.56
C ALA A 58 -26.46 0.40 -2.46
N PRO A 59 -27.05 0.47 -1.25
CA PRO A 59 -26.73 -0.46 -0.17
C PRO A 59 -27.25 -1.86 -0.47
N THR A 60 -26.57 -2.86 0.10
CA THR A 60 -27.06 -4.24 0.15
C THR A 60 -27.23 -4.70 1.59
N SER A 61 -27.93 -5.81 1.80
CA SER A 61 -28.21 -6.38 3.11
C SER A 61 -27.98 -7.89 3.13
N GLY A 62 -28.02 -8.49 4.32
CA GLY A 62 -27.80 -9.91 4.50
C GLY A 62 -26.38 -10.33 4.16
N TYR A 63 -26.20 -11.37 3.41
CA TYR A 63 -24.87 -11.86 3.00
C TYR A 63 -24.20 -11.00 1.92
N GLY A 64 -24.97 -10.15 1.20
CA GLY A 64 -24.45 -9.30 0.14
C GLY A 64 -23.86 -10.07 -1.04
N TYR A 65 -24.40 -11.24 -1.38
CA TYR A 65 -24.00 -11.95 -2.61
C TYR A 65 -24.26 -11.06 -3.82
N ASP A 66 -23.35 -11.08 -4.78
CA ASP A 66 -23.42 -10.30 -6.02
C ASP A 66 -23.57 -8.77 -5.80
N ASP A 67 -22.96 -8.24 -4.74
CA ASP A 67 -22.94 -6.80 -4.49
C ASP A 67 -22.13 -6.07 -5.57
N ILE A 68 -22.88 -5.42 -6.49
CA ILE A 68 -22.27 -4.75 -7.65
C ILE A 68 -21.40 -3.55 -7.27
N GLY A 69 -21.69 -2.86 -6.16
CA GLY A 69 -20.90 -1.74 -5.66
C GLY A 69 -19.56 -2.21 -5.12
N ARG A 70 -19.59 -3.28 -4.34
CA ARG A 70 -18.40 -3.91 -3.77
C ARG A 70 -17.46 -4.41 -4.87
N GLU A 71 -17.99 -5.11 -5.86
CA GLU A 71 -17.18 -5.63 -6.98
C GLU A 71 -16.62 -4.48 -7.82
N ALA A 72 -17.43 -3.47 -8.12
CA ALA A 72 -17.01 -2.28 -8.85
C ALA A 72 -15.90 -1.50 -8.13
N LEU A 73 -15.98 -1.37 -6.80
CA LEU A 73 -14.95 -0.71 -6.00
C LEU A 73 -13.61 -1.44 -6.12
N GLY A 74 -13.60 -2.77 -5.99
CA GLY A 74 -12.41 -3.59 -6.20
C GLY A 74 -11.80 -3.40 -7.59
N ALA A 75 -12.63 -3.44 -8.63
CA ALA A 75 -12.20 -3.27 -10.02
C ALA A 75 -11.61 -1.87 -10.29
N VAL A 76 -12.21 -0.80 -9.76
CA VAL A 76 -11.69 0.57 -9.86
C VAL A 76 -10.33 0.69 -9.15
N PHE A 77 -10.18 0.12 -7.94
CA PHE A 77 -8.91 0.12 -7.23
C PHE A 77 -7.83 -0.66 -7.98
N ALA A 78 -8.16 -1.84 -8.51
CA ALA A 78 -7.23 -2.62 -9.33
C ALA A 78 -6.73 -1.80 -10.54
N CYS A 79 -7.64 -1.22 -11.31
CA CYS A 79 -7.32 -0.35 -12.44
C CYS A 79 -6.48 0.87 -12.03
N ALA A 80 -6.90 1.60 -11.00
CA ALA A 80 -6.22 2.82 -10.57
C ALA A 80 -4.81 2.56 -10.01
N LEU A 81 -4.59 1.39 -9.42
CA LEU A 81 -3.32 0.97 -8.85
C LEU A 81 -2.50 0.05 -9.77
N GLU A 82 -2.91 -0.13 -11.03
CA GLU A 82 -2.20 -0.96 -12.02
C GLU A 82 -2.03 -2.43 -11.61
N ALA A 83 -2.99 -2.96 -10.85
CA ALA A 83 -3.04 -4.33 -10.37
C ALA A 83 -4.05 -5.17 -11.16
N GLU A 84 -3.96 -6.51 -11.06
CA GLU A 84 -4.92 -7.43 -11.69
C GLU A 84 -6.25 -7.50 -10.95
N ASP A 85 -6.21 -7.29 -9.61
CA ASP A 85 -7.36 -7.42 -8.73
C ASP A 85 -7.15 -6.61 -7.44
N ALA A 86 -8.24 -6.28 -6.71
CA ALA A 86 -8.14 -5.60 -5.43
C ALA A 86 -9.27 -5.99 -4.45
N LEU A 87 -8.93 -5.94 -3.17
CA LEU A 87 -9.85 -6.10 -2.04
C LEU A 87 -9.95 -4.78 -1.28
N VAL A 88 -11.12 -4.16 -1.33
CA VAL A 88 -11.47 -2.97 -0.55
C VAL A 88 -12.77 -3.28 0.15
N ARG A 89 -12.69 -3.61 1.42
CA ARG A 89 -13.81 -4.21 2.17
C ARG A 89 -13.95 -3.57 3.56
N PRO A 90 -15.17 -3.44 4.10
CA PRO A 90 -15.38 -2.95 5.47
C PRO A 90 -14.70 -3.81 6.54
N GLN A 91 -14.48 -5.09 6.25
CA GLN A 91 -13.77 -6.02 7.13
C GLN A 91 -12.28 -5.66 7.30
N ILE A 92 -11.74 -4.85 6.39
CA ILE A 92 -10.38 -4.32 6.51
C ILE A 92 -10.44 -3.03 7.31
N SER A 93 -10.21 -3.12 8.62
CA SER A 93 -10.40 -2.01 9.55
C SER A 93 -9.27 -0.98 9.55
N SER A 94 -8.10 -1.33 9.01
CA SER A 94 -6.91 -0.45 8.99
C SER A 94 -5.86 -0.95 8.01
N GLY A 95 -4.89 -0.10 7.67
CA GLY A 95 -3.72 -0.51 6.88
C GLY A 95 -2.90 -1.62 7.56
N THR A 96 -2.71 -1.54 8.88
CA THR A 96 -1.99 -2.59 9.64
C THR A 96 -2.71 -3.93 9.55
N GLN A 97 -4.04 -3.92 9.68
CA GLN A 97 -4.82 -5.15 9.55
C GLN A 97 -4.81 -5.67 8.11
N ALA A 98 -4.82 -4.79 7.10
CA ALA A 98 -4.64 -5.19 5.71
C ALA A 98 -3.29 -5.92 5.49
N ILE A 99 -2.19 -5.36 6.02
CA ILE A 99 -0.86 -5.99 5.93
C ILE A 99 -0.87 -7.36 6.63
N PHE A 100 -1.43 -7.43 7.84
CA PHE A 100 -1.49 -8.70 8.58
C PHE A 100 -2.35 -9.74 7.86
N THR A 101 -3.47 -9.34 7.24
CA THR A 101 -4.31 -10.22 6.42
C THR A 101 -3.53 -10.78 5.24
N VAL A 102 -2.75 -9.95 4.54
CA VAL A 102 -1.88 -10.41 3.44
C VAL A 102 -0.84 -11.40 3.95
N LEU A 103 -0.09 -11.03 4.96
CA LEU A 103 0.99 -11.88 5.48
C LEU A 103 0.45 -13.22 6.00
N SER A 104 -0.63 -13.20 6.78
CA SER A 104 -1.23 -14.43 7.32
C SER A 104 -2.00 -15.24 6.28
N GLY A 105 -2.37 -14.67 5.15
CA GLY A 105 -2.99 -15.37 4.01
C GLY A 105 -1.98 -16.02 3.08
N LEU A 106 -0.77 -15.47 3.00
CA LEU A 106 0.29 -16.00 2.14
C LEU A 106 1.24 -16.96 2.86
N LEU A 107 1.40 -16.83 4.18
CA LEU A 107 2.36 -17.55 4.99
C LEU A 107 1.70 -18.66 5.81
N GLU A 108 2.32 -19.81 5.81
CA GLU A 108 1.96 -20.98 6.63
C GLU A 108 3.07 -21.29 7.65
N PRO A 109 2.82 -22.13 8.66
CA PRO A 109 3.86 -22.54 9.61
C PRO A 109 5.08 -23.14 8.90
N GLY A 110 6.28 -22.63 9.21
CA GLY A 110 7.54 -23.00 8.56
C GLY A 110 7.94 -22.13 7.38
N ASP A 111 7.03 -21.31 6.83
CA ASP A 111 7.36 -20.38 5.75
C ASP A 111 8.27 -19.24 6.21
N VAL A 112 9.09 -18.73 5.29
CA VAL A 112 10.02 -17.62 5.52
C VAL A 112 9.47 -16.33 4.94
N MET A 113 9.38 -15.30 5.78
CA MET A 113 9.22 -13.90 5.40
C MET A 113 10.57 -13.20 5.47
N LEU A 114 11.04 -12.63 4.36
CA LEU A 114 12.26 -11.83 4.29
C LEU A 114 11.93 -10.36 4.00
N SER A 115 12.21 -9.45 4.92
CA SER A 115 12.14 -8.01 4.69
C SER A 115 13.43 -7.51 4.08
N LEU A 116 13.37 -6.81 2.95
CA LEU A 116 14.53 -6.20 2.27
C LEU A 116 14.65 -4.69 2.50
N THR A 117 13.85 -4.14 3.40
CA THR A 117 13.86 -2.72 3.77
C THR A 117 14.06 -2.49 5.26
N GLY A 118 14.76 -3.43 5.90
CA GLY A 118 14.99 -3.42 7.33
C GLY A 118 13.76 -3.83 8.14
N LYS A 119 13.76 -3.44 9.39
CA LYS A 119 12.68 -3.73 10.33
C LYS A 119 11.43 -2.91 9.97
N PRO A 120 10.25 -3.52 9.87
CA PRO A 120 8.99 -2.81 9.66
C PRO A 120 8.67 -1.83 10.79
N TYR A 121 7.68 -0.96 10.58
CA TYR A 121 7.23 0.00 11.60
C TYR A 121 6.68 -0.71 12.86
N ASP A 122 6.68 -0.01 13.99
CA ASP A 122 6.49 -0.53 15.34
C ASP A 122 5.26 -1.41 15.56
N THR A 123 4.10 -1.02 15.05
CA THR A 123 2.87 -1.79 15.21
C THR A 123 2.94 -3.13 14.46
N LEU A 124 3.58 -3.15 13.29
CA LEU A 124 3.75 -4.38 12.51
C LEU A 124 4.82 -5.30 13.13
N GLU A 125 5.81 -4.74 13.81
CA GLU A 125 6.78 -5.54 14.58
C GLU A 125 6.11 -6.50 15.56
N LYS A 126 5.11 -6.02 16.30
CA LYS A 126 4.33 -6.83 17.24
C LYS A 126 3.50 -7.90 16.53
N ALA A 127 2.84 -7.53 15.42
CA ALA A 127 2.04 -8.45 14.64
C ALA A 127 2.87 -9.59 14.02
N ILE A 128 4.10 -9.29 13.59
CA ILE A 128 5.06 -10.30 13.12
C ILE A 128 5.64 -11.10 14.30
N GLY A 129 5.83 -10.47 15.47
CA GLY A 129 6.47 -11.07 16.64
C GLY A 129 8.00 -10.82 16.67
N ILE A 130 8.47 -9.73 16.03
CA ILE A 130 9.85 -9.24 16.13
C ILE A 130 10.08 -8.67 17.52
N SER A 131 9.11 -7.91 18.03
CA SER A 131 9.09 -7.38 19.40
C SER A 131 7.81 -7.83 20.11
N GLY A 132 7.87 -7.98 21.43
CA GLY A 132 6.73 -8.50 22.22
C GLY A 132 6.53 -10.01 22.11
N ASP A 133 5.46 -10.49 22.70
CA ASP A 133 5.08 -11.92 22.70
C ASP A 133 3.55 -12.06 22.51
N GLU A 134 3.04 -11.34 21.53
CA GLU A 134 1.60 -11.23 21.28
C GLU A 134 1.02 -12.57 20.77
N TYR A 135 -0.13 -12.94 21.32
CA TYR A 135 -0.89 -14.08 20.78
C TYR A 135 -1.24 -13.85 19.31
N CYS A 136 -1.25 -14.91 18.52
CA CYS A 136 -1.55 -14.87 17.09
C CYS A 136 -0.56 -14.05 16.25
N SER A 137 0.61 -13.67 16.76
CA SER A 137 1.67 -13.12 15.93
C SER A 137 2.16 -14.16 14.91
N LEU A 138 2.69 -13.74 13.78
CA LEU A 138 3.19 -14.65 12.74
C LEU A 138 4.25 -15.62 13.28
N LYS A 139 5.14 -15.14 14.14
CA LYS A 139 6.15 -15.98 14.82
C LYS A 139 5.51 -17.09 15.68
N ARG A 140 4.47 -16.76 16.44
CA ARG A 140 3.72 -17.77 17.21
C ARG A 140 2.93 -18.75 16.34
N MET A 141 2.57 -18.31 15.13
CA MET A 141 1.96 -19.16 14.10
C MET A 141 3.01 -20.03 13.37
N GLY A 142 4.29 -19.93 13.72
CA GLY A 142 5.36 -20.74 13.16
C GLY A 142 6.06 -20.13 11.94
N VAL A 143 5.79 -18.87 11.59
CA VAL A 143 6.47 -18.16 10.50
C VAL A 143 7.88 -17.74 10.94
N ILE A 144 8.84 -17.89 10.04
CA ILE A 144 10.24 -17.49 10.23
C ILE A 144 10.43 -16.09 9.63
N TYR A 145 10.80 -15.11 10.47
CA TYR A 145 11.12 -13.76 10.00
C TYR A 145 12.62 -13.57 9.85
N ARG A 146 13.03 -12.97 8.73
CA ARG A 146 14.39 -12.49 8.46
C ARG A 146 14.34 -11.09 7.87
N GLN A 147 15.42 -10.32 8.00
CA GLN A 147 15.54 -9.00 7.37
C GLN A 147 16.95 -8.73 6.85
N VAL A 148 17.02 -7.84 5.88
CA VAL A 148 18.22 -7.14 5.44
C VAL A 148 18.00 -5.67 5.70
N ASP A 149 18.89 -5.03 6.44
CA ASP A 149 18.81 -3.62 6.72
C ASP A 149 19.17 -2.78 5.49
N LEU A 150 18.67 -1.56 5.44
CA LEU A 150 19.05 -0.60 4.42
C LEU A 150 20.50 -0.15 4.64
N THR A 151 21.12 0.36 3.59
CA THR A 151 22.43 1.04 3.67
C THR A 151 22.37 2.26 4.59
N ALA A 152 23.50 2.76 5.01
CA ALA A 152 23.58 3.92 5.93
C ALA A 152 22.92 5.20 5.36
N ASP A 153 22.85 5.32 4.04
CA ASP A 153 22.18 6.41 3.32
C ASP A 153 20.71 6.11 2.97
N GLY A 154 20.18 4.96 3.43
CA GLY A 154 18.75 4.63 3.38
C GLY A 154 18.28 3.97 2.08
N HIS A 155 19.18 3.46 1.27
CA HIS A 155 18.87 2.68 0.07
C HIS A 155 18.82 1.17 0.35
N ILE A 156 18.21 0.40 -0.56
CA ILE A 156 18.22 -1.07 -0.47
C ILE A 156 19.67 -1.56 -0.72
N ASP A 157 20.21 -2.35 0.19
CA ASP A 157 21.49 -3.03 0.02
C ASP A 157 21.31 -4.23 -0.94
N ILE A 158 21.60 -4.01 -2.21
CA ILE A 158 21.37 -4.99 -3.27
C ILE A 158 22.23 -6.24 -3.08
N ASP A 159 23.48 -6.08 -2.65
CA ASP A 159 24.40 -7.20 -2.46
C ASP A 159 23.99 -8.04 -1.25
N ALA A 160 23.66 -7.39 -0.14
CA ALA A 160 23.16 -8.06 1.05
C ALA A 160 21.78 -8.73 0.76
N ALA A 161 20.88 -8.07 0.04
CA ALA A 161 19.61 -8.64 -0.39
C ALA A 161 19.81 -9.89 -1.24
N LYS A 162 20.72 -9.84 -2.24
CA LYS A 162 21.04 -10.97 -3.08
C LYS A 162 21.63 -12.15 -2.30
N ALA A 163 22.48 -11.87 -1.32
CA ALA A 163 23.08 -12.90 -0.46
C ALA A 163 22.05 -13.52 0.50
N ALA A 164 21.04 -12.76 0.92
CA ALA A 164 20.02 -13.21 1.87
C ALA A 164 18.90 -14.04 1.23
N ILE A 165 18.63 -13.87 -0.08
CA ILE A 165 17.61 -14.64 -0.79
C ILE A 165 18.16 -16.04 -1.08
N THR A 166 17.51 -17.05 -0.50
CA THR A 166 17.93 -18.47 -0.59
C THR A 166 17.05 -19.30 -1.54
N GLY A 167 15.95 -18.73 -2.00
CA GLY A 167 14.92 -19.43 -2.79
C GLY A 167 13.86 -20.16 -1.96
N SER A 168 14.01 -20.16 -0.64
CA SER A 168 13.04 -20.78 0.30
C SER A 168 12.00 -19.78 0.82
N GLU A 169 12.16 -18.50 0.53
CA GLU A 169 11.24 -17.46 0.95
C GLU A 169 9.86 -17.65 0.31
N LYS A 170 8.83 -17.43 1.11
CA LYS A 170 7.44 -17.39 0.65
C LYS A 170 6.96 -15.97 0.41
N VAL A 171 7.44 -15.02 1.22
CA VAL A 171 7.18 -13.60 1.08
C VAL A 171 8.50 -12.82 1.14
N ILE A 172 8.71 -11.96 0.14
CA ILE A 172 9.76 -10.93 0.14
C ILE A 172 9.06 -9.58 0.30
N TYR A 173 9.30 -8.93 1.44
CA TYR A 173 8.56 -7.78 1.92
C TYR A 173 9.35 -6.48 1.79
N PHE A 174 8.65 -5.42 1.38
CA PHE A 174 9.17 -4.07 1.26
C PHE A 174 8.25 -3.07 1.96
N GLN A 175 8.83 -2.14 2.71
CA GLN A 175 8.13 -0.97 3.23
C GLN A 175 8.64 0.28 2.51
N ARG A 176 7.78 0.94 1.70
CA ARG A 176 8.13 2.17 0.96
C ARG A 176 8.36 3.34 1.88
N SER A 177 7.45 3.54 2.84
CA SER A 177 7.51 4.68 3.73
C SER A 177 8.75 4.65 4.60
N ARG A 178 9.27 5.83 4.95
CA ARG A 178 10.37 5.94 5.90
C ARG A 178 9.96 5.61 7.34
N GLY A 179 8.66 5.48 7.63
CA GLY A 179 8.17 5.37 9.00
C GLY A 179 8.61 6.58 9.83
N TYR A 180 9.19 6.32 10.99
CA TYR A 180 9.76 7.37 11.87
C TYR A 180 11.27 7.60 11.68
N SER A 181 11.90 6.96 10.70
CA SER A 181 13.34 7.10 10.46
C SER A 181 13.69 8.33 9.60
N TRP A 182 14.94 8.77 9.69
CA TRP A 182 15.48 9.90 8.91
C TRP A 182 16.08 9.43 7.57
N ARG A 183 15.30 8.72 6.79
CA ARG A 183 15.65 8.30 5.43
C ARG A 183 14.62 8.81 4.43
N ASN A 184 14.91 8.78 3.16
CA ASN A 184 13.93 9.00 2.12
C ASN A 184 12.94 7.83 2.03
N ALA A 185 11.73 8.08 1.54
CA ALA A 185 10.83 7.03 1.11
C ALA A 185 11.38 6.37 -0.16
N LEU A 186 11.19 5.06 -0.30
CA LEU A 186 11.62 4.33 -1.49
C LEU A 186 10.63 4.55 -2.63
N THR A 187 11.15 4.77 -3.83
CA THR A 187 10.32 4.88 -5.03
C THR A 187 10.10 3.51 -5.67
N PRO A 188 9.01 3.30 -6.42
CA PRO A 188 8.81 2.05 -7.15
C PRO A 188 9.94 1.74 -8.13
N GLU A 189 10.51 2.78 -8.75
CA GLU A 189 11.63 2.68 -9.69
C GLU A 189 12.90 2.15 -9.02
N GLU A 190 13.19 2.56 -7.77
CA GLU A 190 14.33 2.05 -6.99
C GLU A 190 14.13 0.59 -6.58
N MET A 191 12.90 0.18 -6.33
CA MET A 191 12.57 -1.19 -5.93
C MET A 191 12.51 -2.17 -7.11
N ALA A 192 12.19 -1.70 -8.31
CA ALA A 192 11.98 -2.55 -9.49
C ALA A 192 13.13 -3.54 -9.79
N PRO A 193 14.43 -3.14 -9.80
CA PRO A 193 15.52 -4.09 -10.03
C PRO A 193 15.60 -5.18 -8.96
N VAL A 194 15.18 -4.85 -7.72
CA VAL A 194 15.18 -5.79 -6.60
C VAL A 194 14.00 -6.77 -6.70
N PHE A 195 12.84 -6.33 -7.22
CA PHE A 195 11.72 -7.24 -7.54
C PHE A 195 12.14 -8.27 -8.59
N ASP A 196 12.78 -7.83 -9.68
CA ASP A 196 13.29 -8.72 -10.72
C ASP A 196 14.30 -9.73 -10.18
N MET A 197 15.22 -9.28 -9.32
CA MET A 197 16.19 -10.13 -8.67
C MET A 197 15.51 -11.15 -7.75
N ALA A 198 14.56 -10.69 -6.93
CA ALA A 198 13.79 -11.54 -6.02
C ALA A 198 13.05 -12.64 -6.77
N LYS A 199 12.35 -12.30 -7.85
CA LYS A 199 11.63 -13.27 -8.68
C LYS A 199 12.53 -14.28 -9.39
N LYS A 200 13.75 -13.89 -9.75
CA LYS A 200 14.74 -14.81 -10.33
C LYS A 200 15.32 -15.78 -9.29
N LEU A 201 15.59 -15.31 -8.08
CA LEU A 201 16.24 -16.11 -7.03
C LEU A 201 15.23 -16.93 -6.22
N ALA A 202 14.02 -16.42 -6.04
CA ALA A 202 12.92 -17.06 -5.31
C ALA A 202 11.61 -17.03 -6.12
N PRO A 203 11.48 -17.80 -7.22
CA PRO A 203 10.38 -17.70 -8.18
C PRO A 203 9.00 -18.07 -7.58
N ASN A 204 8.99 -18.74 -6.44
CA ASN A 204 7.76 -19.10 -5.72
C ASN A 204 7.37 -18.11 -4.62
N ALA A 205 8.22 -17.11 -4.35
CA ALA A 205 7.93 -16.07 -3.37
C ALA A 205 6.99 -15.01 -3.95
N PHE A 206 6.15 -14.44 -3.08
CA PHE A 206 5.37 -13.24 -3.38
C PHE A 206 6.16 -12.00 -2.99
N VAL A 207 6.28 -11.06 -3.92
CA VAL A 207 6.82 -9.71 -3.65
C VAL A 207 5.69 -8.85 -3.10
N VAL A 208 5.80 -8.47 -1.84
CA VAL A 208 4.77 -7.75 -1.08
C VAL A 208 5.27 -6.37 -0.68
N VAL A 209 4.50 -5.33 -0.99
CA VAL A 209 4.86 -3.93 -0.74
C VAL A 209 3.85 -3.26 0.18
N ASP A 210 4.29 -2.79 1.34
CA ASP A 210 3.57 -1.77 2.11
C ASP A 210 3.72 -0.43 1.38
N ASN A 211 2.65 -0.05 0.69
CA ASN A 211 2.59 1.13 -0.17
C ASN A 211 2.09 2.39 0.57
N CYS A 212 1.84 2.30 1.88
CA CYS A 212 1.37 3.43 2.68
C CYS A 212 2.19 4.69 2.45
N TYR A 213 1.51 5.81 2.22
CA TYR A 213 2.06 7.14 1.87
C TYR A 213 2.73 7.21 0.48
N GLY A 214 2.76 6.10 -0.26
CA GLY A 214 3.37 6.04 -1.58
C GLY A 214 2.38 6.18 -2.73
N GLU A 215 1.10 5.95 -2.48
CA GLU A 215 0.06 5.92 -3.50
C GLU A 215 -0.01 7.25 -4.25
N PHE A 216 0.01 7.17 -5.57
CA PHE A 216 -0.09 8.30 -6.50
C PHE A 216 1.03 9.36 -6.37
N THR A 217 2.10 9.07 -5.62
CA THR A 217 3.26 9.96 -5.51
C THR A 217 4.24 9.85 -6.68
N ARG A 218 4.07 8.83 -7.53
CA ARG A 218 4.84 8.56 -8.75
C ARG A 218 3.89 8.18 -9.89
N PRO A 219 4.32 8.28 -11.16
CA PRO A 219 3.46 7.94 -12.31
C PRO A 219 2.95 6.50 -12.27
N HIS A 220 3.75 5.57 -11.78
CA HIS A 220 3.40 4.14 -11.70
C HIS A 220 3.49 3.60 -10.28
N GLU A 221 2.63 2.61 -9.99
CA GLU A 221 2.57 1.92 -8.71
C GLU A 221 3.50 0.68 -8.69
N PRO A 222 3.83 0.13 -7.52
CA PRO A 222 4.71 -1.04 -7.43
C PRO A 222 4.28 -2.25 -8.26
N ALA A 223 2.98 -2.47 -8.48
CA ALA A 223 2.48 -3.56 -9.31
C ALA A 223 2.93 -3.44 -10.77
N TYR A 224 2.99 -2.23 -11.33
CA TYR A 224 3.53 -1.98 -12.66
C TYR A 224 4.97 -2.50 -12.83
N TYR A 225 5.75 -2.42 -11.77
CA TYR A 225 7.14 -2.88 -11.73
C TYR A 225 7.30 -4.32 -11.26
N GLY A 226 6.19 -5.05 -11.08
CA GLY A 226 6.21 -6.48 -10.79
C GLY A 226 6.03 -6.88 -9.32
N ALA A 227 5.60 -5.98 -8.43
CA ALA A 227 5.12 -6.40 -7.12
C ALA A 227 3.88 -7.29 -7.26
N ASP A 228 3.82 -8.38 -6.51
CA ASP A 228 2.67 -9.30 -6.55
C ASP A 228 1.51 -8.78 -5.69
N VAL A 229 1.81 -8.02 -4.63
CA VAL A 229 0.80 -7.43 -3.73
C VAL A 229 1.26 -6.07 -3.24
N MET A 230 0.37 -5.09 -3.27
CA MET A 230 0.50 -3.79 -2.61
C MET A 230 -0.61 -3.63 -1.58
N ILE A 231 -0.26 -3.00 -0.48
CA ILE A 231 -1.18 -2.80 0.65
C ILE A 231 -1.10 -1.35 1.12
N GLY A 232 -2.22 -0.77 1.49
CA GLY A 232 -2.21 0.55 2.07
C GLY A 232 -3.40 0.85 2.97
N SER A 233 -3.41 2.06 3.48
CA SER A 233 -4.41 2.54 4.41
C SER A 233 -5.30 3.59 3.76
N LEU A 234 -6.61 3.44 3.90
CA LEU A 234 -7.57 4.41 3.34
C LEU A 234 -7.56 5.75 4.09
N ILE A 235 -7.02 5.83 5.31
CA ILE A 235 -6.88 7.10 6.03
C ILE A 235 -5.68 7.94 5.58
N LYS A 236 -4.92 7.45 4.59
CA LYS A 236 -3.72 8.11 4.04
C LYS A 236 -4.00 8.64 2.62
N ASN A 237 -3.02 8.63 1.74
CA ASN A 237 -3.08 9.28 0.41
C ASN A 237 -4.35 8.92 -0.38
N ILE A 238 -4.64 7.65 -0.52
CA ILE A 238 -5.71 7.16 -1.39
C ILE A 238 -7.13 7.54 -0.90
N GLY A 239 -7.31 7.71 0.40
CA GLY A 239 -8.59 8.12 0.97
C GLY A 239 -8.74 9.63 1.12
N SER A 240 -7.71 10.41 0.87
CA SER A 240 -7.71 11.89 0.81
C SER A 240 -8.39 12.60 1.99
N GLY A 241 -8.32 11.99 3.19
CA GLY A 241 -8.99 12.52 4.39
C GLY A 241 -10.51 12.33 4.41
N ILE A 242 -11.11 11.68 3.42
CA ILE A 242 -12.55 11.40 3.34
C ILE A 242 -12.86 10.06 4.01
N ALA A 243 -12.05 9.03 3.75
CA ALA A 243 -12.25 7.71 4.35
C ALA A 243 -11.91 7.75 5.86
N PRO A 244 -12.86 7.43 6.76
CA PRO A 244 -12.65 7.52 8.20
C PRO A 244 -11.79 6.38 8.75
N THR A 245 -11.70 5.27 8.02
CA THR A 245 -11.00 4.04 8.42
C THR A 245 -10.77 3.14 7.20
N GLY A 246 -10.07 2.03 7.40
CA GLY A 246 -9.97 0.99 6.40
C GLY A 246 -8.59 0.84 5.79
N GLY A 247 -8.47 -0.14 4.93
CA GLY A 247 -7.30 -0.45 4.14
C GLY A 247 -7.69 -1.07 2.80
N TYR A 248 -6.72 -1.20 1.91
CA TYR A 248 -6.87 -1.90 0.65
C TYR A 248 -5.74 -2.91 0.46
N ILE A 249 -6.00 -3.92 -0.36
CA ILE A 249 -5.05 -4.90 -0.83
C ILE A 249 -5.23 -4.99 -2.33
N ALA A 250 -4.18 -4.74 -3.11
CA ALA A 250 -4.22 -4.82 -4.57
C ALA A 250 -3.04 -5.64 -5.08
N GLY A 251 -3.22 -6.44 -6.13
CA GLY A 251 -2.13 -7.27 -6.63
C GLY A 251 -2.56 -8.29 -7.67
N SER A 252 -1.78 -9.35 -7.80
CA SER A 252 -2.07 -10.46 -8.71
C SER A 252 -3.27 -11.29 -8.23
N LYS A 253 -4.09 -11.79 -9.16
CA LYS A 253 -5.21 -12.69 -8.85
C LYS A 253 -4.78 -13.88 -8.02
N LYS A 254 -3.64 -14.49 -8.39
CA LYS A 254 -3.06 -15.63 -7.68
C LYS A 254 -2.78 -15.35 -6.20
N ALA A 255 -2.30 -14.15 -5.88
CA ALA A 255 -2.06 -13.76 -4.48
C ALA A 255 -3.38 -13.49 -3.75
N LEU A 256 -4.30 -12.75 -4.39
CA LEU A 256 -5.56 -12.35 -3.78
C LEU A 256 -6.48 -13.55 -3.50
N GLU A 257 -6.51 -14.59 -4.34
CA GLU A 257 -7.23 -15.83 -4.10
C GLU A 257 -6.81 -16.55 -2.79
N ARG A 258 -5.55 -16.41 -2.38
CA ARG A 258 -5.08 -16.92 -1.08
C ARG A 258 -5.45 -15.98 0.06
N ILE A 259 -5.25 -14.69 -0.15
CA ILE A 259 -5.44 -13.64 0.87
C ILE A 259 -6.90 -13.52 1.28
N GLU A 260 -7.84 -13.63 0.33
CA GLU A 260 -9.28 -13.50 0.60
C GLU A 260 -9.81 -14.57 1.58
N MET A 261 -9.16 -15.72 1.67
CA MET A 261 -9.50 -16.76 2.66
C MET A 261 -9.25 -16.30 4.11
N ARG A 262 -8.47 -15.23 4.30
CA ARG A 262 -8.24 -14.59 5.61
C ARG A 262 -9.10 -13.34 5.84
N LEU A 263 -9.77 -12.87 4.79
CA LEU A 263 -10.62 -11.68 4.90
C LEU A 263 -11.86 -11.96 5.78
N THR A 264 -12.47 -13.10 5.58
CA THR A 264 -13.58 -13.61 6.39
C THR A 264 -13.17 -14.98 6.97
N VAL A 265 -13.62 -16.06 6.36
CA VAL A 265 -13.23 -17.43 6.73
C VAL A 265 -12.90 -18.24 5.49
N PRO A 266 -12.05 -19.30 5.60
CA PRO A 266 -11.78 -20.19 4.49
C PRO A 266 -13.07 -20.76 3.87
N GLY A 267 -13.17 -20.68 2.54
CA GLY A 267 -14.34 -21.12 1.79
C GLY A 267 -15.42 -20.07 1.56
N MET A 268 -15.40 -18.95 2.28
CA MET A 268 -16.28 -17.79 2.01
C MET A 268 -15.54 -16.66 1.29
N GLY A 269 -14.28 -16.42 1.67
CA GLY A 269 -13.43 -15.41 1.04
C GLY A 269 -14.10 -14.05 0.90
N ARG A 270 -14.15 -13.54 -0.33
CA ARG A 270 -14.69 -12.22 -0.69
C ARG A 270 -16.18 -12.19 -1.04
N GLU A 271 -16.86 -13.34 -1.13
CA GLU A 271 -18.23 -13.38 -1.67
C GLU A 271 -19.28 -12.80 -0.76
N VAL A 272 -18.98 -12.63 0.52
CA VAL A 272 -19.90 -12.13 1.54
C VAL A 272 -19.49 -10.77 2.08
N GLY A 273 -20.45 -10.05 2.63
CA GLY A 273 -20.27 -8.73 3.23
C GLY A 273 -21.08 -7.68 2.51
N SER A 274 -22.25 -7.36 3.08
CA SER A 274 -23.12 -6.30 2.58
C SER A 274 -22.53 -4.91 2.85
N TYR A 275 -22.91 -3.95 2.03
CA TYR A 275 -22.59 -2.54 2.19
C TYR A 275 -23.84 -1.75 2.60
N TYR A 276 -23.67 -0.92 3.59
CA TYR A 276 -24.73 0.00 4.00
C TYR A 276 -24.62 1.28 3.21
N GLY A 277 -24.39 1.49 2.08
CA GLY A 277 -24.27 2.74 1.35
C GLY A 277 -24.07 3.99 2.24
N SER A 278 -23.23 4.88 1.90
CA SER A 278 -23.04 6.14 2.63
C SER A 278 -23.72 7.30 1.91
#